data_a1ca71c3d5082bd0791ab6148c6475ac
#
_entry.id   a1ca71c3d5082bd0791ab6148c6475ac
#
_cell.length_a   1.000
_cell.length_b   1.000
_cell.length_c   1.000
_cell.angle_alpha   90.00
_cell.angle_beta   90.00
_cell.angle_gamma   90.00
#
_symmetry.space_group_name_H-M   'P 1'
#
loop_
_entity.id
_entity.type
_entity.pdbx_description
1 polymer ?
#
loop_
_entity_poly.entity_id
_entity_poly.type
_entity_poly.pdbx_seq_one_letter_code
_entity_poly.pdbx_strand_id
1 'polypeptide(L)'
;MDGFEEIAAGETVWRFEREFLRSHWTCIWGRGCLGILPEAAPHLGHGCCSHGADLDGDDEARMIGALAATLPPEGFEHHAEASAGGVFSDATHSSTRIVDGACIFLNRPHFSGGAGCALHVAALDVGEAPQEWKPSVCWQ
;
A
#
# COMPACT_ATOMS: atom_id res chain seq x y z
N MET A 1 -0.09 36.01 0.33
CA MET A 1 0.18 35.54 0.17
C MET A 1 0.25 34.71 0.27
N ASP A 2 -0.20 34.53 0.54
CA ASP A 2 0.60 33.66 -0.14
C ASP A 2 0.37 32.28 0.42
N GLY A 3 0.02 31.37 -0.41
CA GLY A 3 -0.32 29.99 -0.05
C GLY A 3 0.87 29.14 0.43
N PHE A 4 1.96 29.78 0.89
CA PHE A 4 3.18 29.06 1.26
C PHE A 4 3.53 29.21 2.74
N GLU A 5 4.22 28.22 3.26
CA GLU A 5 4.85 28.20 4.57
C GLU A 5 6.37 28.11 4.38
N GLU A 6 7.13 28.91 5.09
CA GLU A 6 8.59 28.91 5.00
C GLU A 6 9.20 28.44 6.32
N ILE A 7 10.13 27.52 6.23
CA ILE A 7 10.86 26.97 7.38
C ILE A 7 12.34 27.13 7.10
N ALA A 8 13.03 27.89 7.96
CA ALA A 8 14.48 28.04 7.89
C ALA A 8 15.18 26.91 8.65
N ALA A 9 16.13 26.28 7.99
CA ALA A 9 16.98 25.25 8.57
C ALA A 9 18.43 25.53 8.17
N GLY A 10 19.20 26.17 9.06
CA GLY A 10 20.54 26.67 8.75
C GLY A 10 20.50 27.76 7.69
N GLU A 11 21.28 27.61 6.64
CA GLU A 11 21.31 28.54 5.50
C GLU A 11 20.23 28.24 4.45
N THR A 12 19.46 27.18 4.62
CA THR A 12 18.43 26.75 3.67
C THR A 12 17.05 27.20 4.14
N VAL A 13 16.28 27.77 3.25
CA VAL A 13 14.86 28.08 3.47
C VAL A 13 14.03 27.13 2.62
N TRP A 14 13.22 26.36 3.31
CA TRP A 14 12.27 25.43 2.67
C TRP A 14 10.93 26.14 2.52
N ARG A 15 10.35 26.03 1.34
CA ARG A 15 9.07 26.65 1.02
C ARG A 15 8.06 25.59 0.62
N PHE A 16 6.97 25.49 1.37
CA PHE A 16 5.92 24.50 1.20
C PHE A 16 4.60 25.15 0.84
N GLU A 17 3.87 24.57 -0.10
CA GLU A 17 2.51 25.00 -0.40
C GLU A 17 1.55 24.53 0.69
N ARG A 18 0.85 25.45 1.35
CA ARG A 18 -0.04 25.13 2.49
C ARG A 18 -1.20 24.22 2.13
N GLU A 19 -1.84 24.49 0.99
CA GLU A 19 -2.96 23.68 0.53
C GLU A 19 -2.52 22.24 0.30
N PHE A 20 -1.34 22.05 -0.29
CA PHE A 20 -0.77 20.73 -0.48
C PHE A 20 -0.49 20.03 0.87
N LEU A 21 0.15 20.71 1.83
CA LEU A 21 0.44 20.13 3.14
C LEU A 21 -0.82 19.73 3.91
N ARG A 22 -1.93 20.40 3.68
CA ARG A 22 -3.21 20.13 4.33
C ARG A 22 -4.11 19.20 3.54
N SER A 23 -3.73 18.88 2.31
CA SER A 23 -4.51 17.98 1.48
C SER A 23 -4.42 16.54 1.98
N HIS A 24 -5.48 15.79 1.71
CA HIS A 24 -5.47 14.35 1.93
C HIS A 24 -5.04 13.66 0.63
N TRP A 25 -3.92 12.95 0.70
CA TRP A 25 -3.46 12.16 -0.44
C TRP A 25 -4.16 10.80 -0.44
N THR A 26 -4.55 10.35 -1.62
CA THR A 26 -5.05 9.00 -1.82
C THR A 26 -4.35 8.37 -3.01
N CYS A 27 -4.11 7.06 -2.94
CA CYS A 27 -3.50 6.32 -4.04
C CYS A 27 -4.38 6.39 -5.29
N ILE A 28 -3.78 6.74 -6.42
CA ILE A 28 -4.46 6.86 -7.71
C ILE A 28 -4.36 5.60 -8.58
N TRP A 29 -3.89 4.49 -8.02
CA TRP A 29 -3.84 3.23 -8.74
C TRP A 29 -5.23 2.85 -9.26
N GLY A 30 -5.32 2.52 -10.55
CA GLY A 30 -6.58 2.30 -11.23
C GLY A 30 -7.33 3.59 -11.64
N ARG A 31 -6.80 4.77 -11.30
CA ARG A 31 -7.43 6.08 -11.57
C ARG A 31 -6.43 7.07 -12.18
N GLY A 32 -5.56 6.59 -13.07
CA GLY A 32 -4.59 7.43 -13.76
C GLY A 32 -3.14 7.23 -13.35
N CYS A 33 -2.85 6.24 -12.51
CA CYS A 33 -1.48 5.88 -12.16
C CYS A 33 -0.71 5.47 -13.41
N LEU A 34 0.46 6.09 -13.62
CA LEU A 34 1.30 5.85 -14.79
C LEU A 34 2.24 4.65 -14.63
N GLY A 35 2.26 4.01 -13.47
CA GLY A 35 3.07 2.85 -13.18
C GLY A 35 4.38 3.18 -12.46
N ILE A 36 5.32 2.24 -12.50
CA ILE A 36 6.57 2.26 -11.73
C ILE A 36 7.83 2.31 -12.61
N LEU A 37 7.65 2.36 -13.92
CA LEU A 37 8.77 2.45 -14.85
C LEU A 37 9.20 3.93 -15.05
N PRO A 38 10.44 4.18 -15.50
CA PRO A 38 10.88 5.55 -15.80
C PRO A 38 10.00 6.26 -16.82
N GLU A 39 9.41 5.52 -17.75
CA GLU A 39 8.44 6.04 -18.71
C GLU A 39 7.02 5.65 -18.33
N ALA A 40 6.06 6.52 -18.59
CA ALA A 40 4.67 6.25 -18.32
C ALA A 40 4.17 5.01 -19.06
N ALA A 41 3.60 4.06 -18.35
CA ALA A 41 3.10 2.81 -18.91
C ALA A 41 1.77 2.38 -18.25
N PRO A 42 0.72 3.21 -18.33
CA PRO A 42 -0.54 2.91 -17.65
C PRO A 42 -1.20 1.62 -18.14
N HIS A 43 -0.91 1.22 -19.36
CA HIS A 43 -1.45 -0.02 -19.95
C HIS A 43 -0.95 -1.30 -19.26
N LEU A 44 0.17 -1.25 -18.53
CA LEU A 44 0.70 -2.40 -17.80
C LEU A 44 0.01 -2.63 -16.46
N GLY A 45 -0.75 -1.65 -15.96
CA GLY A 45 -1.44 -1.75 -14.68
C GLY A 45 -0.49 -1.88 -13.48
N HIS A 46 0.74 -1.42 -13.60
CA HIS A 46 1.71 -1.43 -12.51
C HIS A 46 1.39 -0.37 -11.46
N GLY A 47 1.73 -0.67 -10.21
CA GLY A 47 1.74 0.28 -9.10
C GLY A 47 2.87 -0.10 -8.15
N CYS A 48 3.04 0.65 -7.07
CA CYS A 48 4.09 0.32 -6.07
C CYS A 48 3.92 -1.09 -5.50
N CYS A 49 2.71 -1.62 -5.47
CA CYS A 49 2.43 -3.00 -5.03
C CYS A 49 2.93 -4.07 -6.00
N SER A 50 3.39 -3.73 -7.21
CA SER A 50 3.88 -4.72 -8.17
C SER A 50 5.17 -5.42 -7.73
N HIS A 51 5.91 -4.82 -6.80
CA HIS A 51 7.13 -5.41 -6.23
C HIS A 51 6.90 -6.14 -4.91
N GLY A 52 5.71 -6.09 -4.34
CA GLY A 52 5.49 -6.53 -2.97
C GLY A 52 6.06 -5.53 -1.97
N ALA A 53 6.07 -5.89 -0.70
CA ALA A 53 6.54 -5.05 0.38
C ALA A 53 7.62 -5.76 1.20
N ASP A 54 8.75 -5.10 1.40
CA ASP A 54 9.75 -5.52 2.37
C ASP A 54 9.28 -5.14 3.77
N LEU A 55 9.42 -6.08 4.72
CA LEU A 55 8.94 -5.89 6.09
C LEU A 55 10.06 -5.42 7.01
N ASP A 56 9.71 -4.56 7.94
CA ASP A 56 10.63 -4.02 8.93
C ASP A 56 10.72 -4.96 10.15
N GLY A 57 11.34 -6.11 9.95
CA GLY A 57 11.64 -7.06 11.00
C GLY A 57 10.49 -8.00 11.36
N ASP A 58 10.76 -8.88 12.33
CA ASP A 58 9.85 -9.97 12.72
C ASP A 58 8.56 -9.49 13.36
N ASP A 59 8.59 -8.37 14.09
CA ASP A 59 7.39 -7.83 14.74
C ASP A 59 6.37 -7.34 13.71
N GLU A 60 6.84 -6.65 12.67
CA GLU A 60 5.96 -6.24 11.57
C GLU A 60 5.43 -7.45 10.84
N ALA A 61 6.27 -8.45 10.56
CA ALA A 61 5.84 -9.68 9.91
C ALA A 61 4.74 -10.41 10.71
N ARG A 62 4.90 -10.50 12.03
CA ARG A 62 3.87 -11.10 12.89
C ARG A 62 2.56 -10.33 12.86
N MET A 63 2.63 -9.00 12.89
CA MET A 63 1.46 -8.13 12.81
C MET A 63 0.74 -8.33 11.47
N ILE A 64 1.47 -8.27 10.36
CA ILE A 64 0.89 -8.47 9.02
C ILE A 64 0.26 -9.86 8.88
N GLY A 65 0.93 -10.91 9.36
CA GLY A 65 0.40 -12.27 9.34
C GLY A 65 -0.90 -12.41 10.15
N ALA A 66 -0.95 -11.78 11.31
CA ALA A 66 -2.15 -11.79 12.16
C ALA A 66 -3.32 -11.04 11.51
N LEU A 67 -3.05 -9.86 10.95
CA LEU A 67 -4.07 -9.07 10.25
C LEU A 67 -4.57 -9.80 8.99
N ALA A 68 -3.66 -10.41 8.22
CA ALA A 68 -4.02 -11.18 7.04
C ALA A 68 -4.98 -12.33 7.37
N ALA A 69 -4.80 -12.98 8.51
CA ALA A 69 -5.66 -14.07 8.95
C ALA A 69 -7.10 -13.61 9.25
N THR A 70 -7.32 -12.33 9.47
CA THR A 70 -8.66 -11.75 9.71
C THR A 70 -9.38 -11.33 8.44
N LEU A 71 -8.69 -11.26 7.30
CA LEU A 71 -9.28 -10.79 6.05
C LEU A 71 -10.29 -11.81 5.50
N PRO A 72 -11.54 -11.38 5.25
CA PRO A 72 -12.53 -12.27 4.65
C PRO A 72 -12.31 -12.40 3.13
N PRO A 73 -12.75 -13.51 2.51
CA PRO A 73 -12.59 -13.69 1.05
C PRO A 73 -13.32 -12.62 0.22
N GLU A 74 -14.36 -12.00 0.77
CA GLU A 74 -15.12 -10.94 0.09
C GLU A 74 -14.31 -9.65 -0.09
N GLY A 75 -13.30 -9.42 0.77
CA GLY A 75 -12.45 -8.23 0.76
C GLY A 75 -11.02 -8.52 0.34
N PHE A 76 -10.69 -9.77 0.02
CA PHE A 76 -9.31 -10.19 -0.28
C PHE A 76 -9.31 -11.10 -1.50
N GLU A 77 -8.95 -10.56 -2.66
CA GLU A 77 -9.00 -11.27 -3.94
C GLU A 77 -8.22 -12.58 -3.91
N HIS A 78 -7.01 -12.57 -3.34
CA HIS A 78 -6.13 -13.74 -3.25
C HIS A 78 -6.25 -14.51 -1.92
N HIS A 79 -7.44 -14.49 -1.32
CA HIS A 79 -7.70 -15.20 -0.05
C HIS A 79 -7.38 -16.69 -0.15
N ALA A 80 -7.72 -17.35 -1.26
CA ALA A 80 -7.47 -18.77 -1.46
C ALA A 80 -5.97 -19.08 -1.50
N GLU A 81 -5.19 -18.28 -2.21
CA GLU A 81 -3.74 -18.41 -2.30
C GLU A 81 -3.10 -18.18 -0.93
N ALA A 82 -3.55 -17.19 -0.20
CA ALA A 82 -3.08 -16.90 1.16
C ALA A 82 -3.37 -18.06 2.11
N SER A 83 -4.56 -18.63 2.04
CA SER A 83 -4.96 -19.78 2.88
C SER A 83 -4.15 -21.03 2.56
N ALA A 84 -3.77 -21.22 1.31
CA ALA A 84 -3.01 -22.40 0.87
C ALA A 84 -1.51 -22.30 1.16
N GLY A 85 -0.91 -21.11 1.00
CA GLY A 85 0.54 -20.95 1.06
C GLY A 85 1.05 -19.74 1.86
N GLY A 86 0.17 -19.01 2.54
CA GLY A 86 0.53 -17.84 3.34
C GLY A 86 0.72 -16.59 2.51
N VAL A 87 1.09 -15.51 3.19
CA VAL A 87 1.20 -14.16 2.60
C VAL A 87 2.64 -13.68 2.46
N PHE A 88 3.61 -14.48 2.86
CA PHE A 88 5.03 -14.12 2.79
C PHE A 88 5.73 -14.81 1.62
N SER A 89 6.80 -14.19 1.11
CA SER A 89 7.58 -14.69 -0.01
C SER A 89 8.33 -15.99 0.31
N ASP A 90 8.77 -16.13 1.57
CA ASP A 90 9.54 -17.30 2.03
C ASP A 90 9.42 -17.51 3.55
N ALA A 91 10.14 -18.49 4.06
CA ALA A 91 10.12 -18.83 5.49
C ALA A 91 10.76 -17.78 6.40
N THR A 92 11.53 -16.83 5.86
CA THR A 92 12.12 -15.74 6.65
C THR A 92 11.12 -14.61 6.93
N HIS A 93 10.00 -14.59 6.23
CA HIS A 93 8.95 -13.56 6.33
C HIS A 93 9.49 -12.13 6.14
N SER A 94 10.47 -11.98 5.25
CA SER A 94 11.14 -10.69 4.99
C SER A 94 10.37 -9.80 4.02
N SER A 95 9.50 -10.39 3.20
CA SER A 95 8.68 -9.64 2.24
C SER A 95 7.36 -10.33 1.98
N THR A 96 6.40 -9.57 1.44
CA THR A 96 5.10 -10.11 1.05
C THR A 96 5.20 -10.91 -0.24
N ARG A 97 4.36 -11.94 -0.34
CA ARG A 97 4.30 -12.84 -1.50
C ARG A 97 3.77 -12.12 -2.73
N ILE A 98 4.30 -12.46 -3.89
CA ILE A 98 3.82 -12.00 -5.20
C ILE A 98 2.88 -13.04 -5.79
N VAL A 99 1.70 -12.61 -6.20
CA VAL A 99 0.69 -13.42 -6.90
C VAL A 99 0.20 -12.63 -8.10
N ASP A 100 0.18 -13.26 -9.27
CA ASP A 100 -0.23 -12.61 -10.52
C ASP A 100 0.49 -11.28 -10.79
N GLY A 101 1.79 -11.24 -10.50
CA GLY A 101 2.64 -10.10 -10.81
C GLY A 101 2.57 -8.92 -9.84
N ALA A 102 1.96 -9.08 -8.68
CA ALA A 102 1.91 -8.04 -7.64
C ALA A 102 1.79 -8.63 -6.25
N CYS A 103 1.95 -7.75 -5.24
CA CYS A 103 1.75 -8.13 -3.83
C CYS A 103 0.42 -8.87 -3.66
N ILE A 104 0.43 -9.96 -2.91
CA ILE A 104 -0.76 -10.81 -2.66
C ILE A 104 -1.95 -10.00 -2.10
N PHE A 105 -1.69 -8.91 -1.39
CA PHE A 105 -2.74 -8.06 -0.82
C PHE A 105 -3.40 -7.12 -1.84
N LEU A 106 -2.87 -7.02 -3.07
CA LEU A 106 -3.42 -6.12 -4.06
C LEU A 106 -4.67 -6.70 -4.71
N ASN A 107 -5.82 -6.10 -4.40
CA ASN A 107 -7.08 -6.36 -5.11
C ASN A 107 -7.09 -5.57 -6.42
N ARG A 108 -7.36 -6.24 -7.53
CA ARG A 108 -7.38 -5.62 -8.87
C ARG A 108 -8.64 -4.77 -9.06
N PRO A 109 -8.67 -3.84 -10.04
CA PRO A 109 -9.82 -2.95 -10.25
C PRO A 109 -11.16 -3.65 -10.47
N HIS A 110 -11.15 -4.85 -11.04
CA HIS A 110 -12.37 -5.64 -11.31
C HIS A 110 -12.89 -6.40 -10.10
N PHE A 111 -12.15 -6.43 -9.00
CA PHE A 111 -12.54 -7.19 -7.80
C PHE A 111 -13.73 -6.51 -7.10
N SER A 112 -14.80 -7.26 -6.89
CA SER A 112 -16.06 -6.72 -6.34
C SER A 112 -15.94 -6.21 -4.91
N GLY A 113 -14.99 -6.75 -4.13
CA GLY A 113 -14.72 -6.33 -2.75
C GLY A 113 -13.98 -5.01 -2.60
N GLY A 114 -13.57 -4.39 -3.70
CA GLY A 114 -12.86 -3.11 -3.72
C GLY A 114 -11.42 -3.23 -4.20
N ALA A 115 -11.04 -2.34 -5.12
CA ALA A 115 -9.69 -2.26 -5.65
C ALA A 115 -8.71 -1.68 -4.63
N GLY A 116 -7.46 -2.09 -4.71
CA GLY A 116 -6.38 -1.60 -3.86
C GLY A 116 -5.94 -2.63 -2.83
N CYS A 117 -5.11 -2.21 -1.88
CA CYS A 117 -4.58 -3.12 -0.87
C CYS A 117 -5.70 -3.66 0.03
N ALA A 118 -5.81 -4.97 0.15
CA ALA A 118 -6.83 -5.61 1.00
C ALA A 118 -6.71 -5.19 2.48
N LEU A 119 -5.49 -4.98 2.97
CA LEU A 119 -5.27 -4.47 4.34
C LEU A 119 -5.80 -3.04 4.50
N HIS A 120 -5.61 -2.20 3.49
CA HIS A 120 -6.12 -0.82 3.50
C HIS A 120 -7.65 -0.79 3.49
N VAL A 121 -8.27 -1.56 2.61
CA VAL A 121 -9.73 -1.66 2.50
C VAL A 121 -10.31 -2.17 3.82
N ALA A 122 -9.74 -3.24 4.38
CA ALA A 122 -10.22 -3.81 5.64
C ALA A 122 -10.10 -2.84 6.82
N ALA A 123 -9.01 -2.07 6.90
CA ALA A 123 -8.84 -1.06 7.94
C ALA A 123 -9.95 -0.01 7.87
N LEU A 124 -10.23 0.51 6.68
CA LEU A 124 -11.31 1.48 6.48
C LEU A 124 -12.68 0.91 6.86
N ASP A 125 -12.94 -0.35 6.53
CA ASP A 125 -14.22 -1.02 6.82
C ASP A 125 -14.51 -1.11 8.33
N VAL A 126 -13.47 -1.20 9.15
CA VAL A 126 -13.61 -1.25 10.61
C VAL A 126 -13.33 0.09 11.29
N GLY A 127 -13.12 1.16 10.51
CA GLY A 127 -12.89 2.50 11.04
C GLY A 127 -11.50 2.74 11.63
N GLU A 128 -10.52 1.93 11.25
CA GLU A 128 -9.13 2.07 11.69
C GLU A 128 -8.26 2.73 10.64
N ALA A 129 -7.11 3.25 11.06
CA ALA A 129 -6.16 3.90 10.17
C ALA A 129 -5.41 2.87 9.31
N PRO A 130 -5.39 2.99 7.98
CA PRO A 130 -4.67 2.05 7.13
C PRO A 130 -3.18 1.90 7.44
N GLN A 131 -2.54 2.93 7.97
CA GLN A 131 -1.14 2.91 8.37
C GLN A 131 -0.86 1.88 9.47
N GLU A 132 -1.85 1.57 10.30
CA GLU A 132 -1.73 0.57 11.36
C GLU A 132 -1.88 -0.87 10.83
N TRP A 133 -2.38 -1.01 9.61
CA TRP A 133 -2.64 -2.32 9.00
C TRP A 133 -1.62 -2.69 7.91
N LYS A 134 -1.04 -1.71 7.23
CA LYS A 134 -0.15 -1.93 6.08
C LYS A 134 1.31 -2.05 6.53
N PRO A 135 2.15 -2.78 5.77
CA PRO A 135 3.59 -2.70 5.97
C PRO A 135 4.07 -1.26 5.95
N SER A 136 5.05 -0.92 6.80
CA SER A 136 5.54 0.46 6.94
C SER A 136 6.03 1.05 5.62
N VAL A 137 6.69 0.24 4.77
CA VAL A 137 7.18 0.68 3.46
C VAL A 137 6.05 1.13 2.52
N CYS A 138 4.82 0.69 2.74
CA CYS A 138 3.69 1.03 1.88
C CYS A 138 3.13 2.44 2.11
N TRP A 139 3.56 3.12 3.19
CA TRP A 139 3.03 4.45 3.54
C TRP A 139 4.10 5.43 4.03
N GLN A 140 5.37 5.06 4.04
CA GLN A 140 6.51 5.94 4.36
C GLN A 140 6.99 6.75 3.15
#